data_bd696b7dbb31e7ac7667d6d3fb6c4e29
#
_entry.id   bd696b7dbb31e7ac7667d6d3fb6c4e29
#
_cell.length_a   1.000
_cell.length_b   1.000
_cell.length_c   1.000
_cell.angle_alpha   90.00
_cell.angle_beta   90.00
_cell.angle_gamma   90.00
#
_symmetry.space_group_name_H-M   'P 1'
#
loop_
_entity.id
_entity.type
_entity.pdbx_description
1 polymer ?
#
loop_
_entity_poly.entity_id
_entity_poly.type
_entity_poly.pdbx_seq_one_letter_code
_entity_poly.pdbx_strand_id
1 'polypeptide(L)'
;ETAYGGGTLAGTEPDADITGMTIQALSPYYGERDDVTGAIDRALDWLSETQLASGGYGTMGAETSESAAQVIVALSSVGIDCAKDSRFIKNGKWPMPGLFQYYLPEGGFMHVAAGAANNGGGEAGTLNGMATEQGMYATAAYKRLLDGRTALYDMSDTTLSAGEVVDVSTSN
;
A
#
# COMPACT_ATOMS: atom_id res chain seq x y z
N GLU A 1 7.91 -18.03 2.01
CA GLU A 1 6.44 -18.12 1.81
C GLU A 1 5.82 -18.80 3.03
N THR A 2 4.79 -18.20 3.60
CA THR A 2 3.96 -18.85 4.62
C THR A 2 2.92 -19.77 3.97
N ALA A 3 2.23 -20.62 4.75
CA ALA A 3 1.18 -21.50 4.23
C ALA A 3 0.04 -20.73 3.53
N TYR A 4 -0.12 -19.44 3.85
CA TYR A 4 -1.16 -18.56 3.29
C TYR A 4 -0.63 -17.68 2.12
N GLY A 5 0.63 -17.80 1.75
CA GLY A 5 1.22 -17.02 0.66
C GLY A 5 1.56 -15.57 1.02
N GLY A 6 1.39 -15.16 2.29
CA GLY A 6 1.79 -13.84 2.75
C GLY A 6 3.31 -13.66 2.72
N GLY A 7 3.78 -12.46 2.34
CA GLY A 7 5.20 -12.12 2.35
C GLY A 7 5.67 -11.81 3.76
N THR A 8 6.76 -12.48 4.18
CA THR A 8 7.43 -12.23 5.45
C THR A 8 8.77 -12.97 5.47
N LEU A 9 9.52 -12.85 6.55
CA LEU A 9 10.70 -13.68 6.79
C LEU A 9 10.28 -15.13 7.04
N ALA A 10 11.05 -16.08 6.51
CA ALA A 10 10.75 -17.50 6.66
C ALA A 10 10.57 -17.89 8.15
N GLY A 11 9.45 -18.57 8.44
CA GLY A 11 9.13 -19.03 9.78
C GLY A 11 8.44 -18.01 10.70
N THR A 12 8.05 -16.85 10.17
CA THR A 12 7.24 -15.86 10.89
C THR A 12 5.81 -15.80 10.33
N GLU A 13 4.89 -15.20 11.07
CA GLU A 13 3.52 -14.96 10.59
C GLU A 13 3.53 -13.94 9.45
N PRO A 14 2.57 -14.04 8.50
CA PRO A 14 2.40 -13.03 7.46
C PRO A 14 2.15 -11.65 8.04
N ASP A 15 2.65 -10.64 7.32
CA ASP A 15 2.52 -9.23 7.66
C ASP A 15 1.97 -8.46 6.44
N ALA A 16 1.05 -7.51 6.67
CA ALA A 16 0.38 -6.80 5.58
C ALA A 16 1.36 -5.94 4.76
N ASP A 17 2.33 -5.30 5.43
CA ASP A 17 3.31 -4.43 4.77
C ASP A 17 4.23 -5.27 3.87
N ILE A 18 4.83 -6.32 4.43
CA ILE A 18 5.76 -7.18 3.68
C ILE A 18 5.03 -7.97 2.58
N THR A 19 3.79 -8.40 2.84
CA THR A 19 2.95 -9.05 1.82
C THR A 19 2.65 -8.08 0.67
N GLY A 20 2.27 -6.84 0.99
CA GLY A 20 2.04 -5.78 0.00
C GLY A 20 3.30 -5.49 -0.82
N MET A 21 4.44 -5.28 -0.18
CA MET A 21 5.72 -5.05 -0.85
C MET A 21 6.15 -6.23 -1.73
N THR A 22 5.88 -7.46 -1.29
CA THR A 22 6.17 -8.67 -2.08
C THR A 22 5.32 -8.74 -3.34
N ILE A 23 4.01 -8.45 -3.26
CA ILE A 23 3.13 -8.37 -4.43
C ILE A 23 3.63 -7.29 -5.39
N GLN A 24 3.99 -6.11 -4.89
CA GLN A 24 4.53 -5.02 -5.73
C GLN A 24 5.78 -5.46 -6.50
N ALA A 25 6.73 -6.12 -5.82
CA ALA A 25 7.97 -6.60 -6.44
C ALA A 25 7.73 -7.70 -7.48
N LEU A 26 6.71 -8.54 -7.29
CA LEU A 26 6.40 -9.66 -8.17
C LEU A 26 5.36 -9.31 -9.25
N SER A 27 4.71 -8.15 -9.15
CA SER A 27 3.63 -7.74 -10.06
C SER A 27 3.99 -7.78 -11.55
N PRO A 28 5.25 -7.51 -12.00
CA PRO A 28 5.60 -7.62 -13.42
C PRO A 28 5.48 -9.04 -13.99
N TYR A 29 5.42 -10.06 -13.13
CA TYR A 29 5.32 -11.47 -13.52
C TYR A 29 3.90 -12.04 -13.31
N TYR A 30 2.96 -11.22 -12.82
CA TYR A 30 1.58 -11.62 -12.59
C TYR A 30 0.86 -11.85 -13.93
N GLY A 31 0.30 -13.04 -14.11
CA GLY A 31 -0.28 -13.47 -15.38
C GLY A 31 0.73 -14.00 -16.41
N GLU A 32 2.05 -13.78 -16.20
CA GLU A 32 3.10 -14.24 -17.09
C GLU A 32 3.73 -15.58 -16.62
N ARG A 33 3.73 -15.81 -15.31
CA ARG A 33 4.31 -16.99 -14.69
C ARG A 33 3.32 -17.63 -13.71
N ASP A 34 2.92 -18.85 -13.96
CA ASP A 34 1.90 -19.57 -13.16
C ASP A 34 2.29 -19.69 -11.67
N ASP A 35 3.57 -19.95 -11.37
CA ASP A 35 4.06 -20.09 -10.01
C ASP A 35 3.98 -18.76 -9.25
N VAL A 36 4.30 -17.63 -9.89
CA VAL A 36 4.19 -16.28 -9.31
C VAL A 36 2.74 -15.85 -9.20
N THR A 37 1.94 -16.09 -10.23
CA THR A 37 0.51 -15.78 -10.23
C THR A 37 -0.19 -16.49 -9.06
N GLY A 38 0.02 -17.80 -8.90
CA GLY A 38 -0.55 -18.54 -7.79
C GLY A 38 -0.06 -18.08 -6.40
N ALA A 39 1.18 -17.59 -6.29
CA ALA A 39 1.68 -17.01 -5.04
C ALA A 39 1.01 -15.66 -4.72
N ILE A 40 0.85 -14.78 -5.72
CA ILE A 40 0.15 -13.49 -5.57
C ILE A 40 -1.32 -13.73 -5.24
N ASP A 41 -2.01 -14.65 -5.90
CA ASP A 41 -3.42 -14.94 -5.62
C ASP A 41 -3.64 -15.36 -4.16
N ARG A 42 -2.80 -16.25 -3.62
CA ARG A 42 -2.85 -16.62 -2.19
C ARG A 42 -2.58 -15.44 -1.26
N ALA A 43 -1.65 -14.55 -1.63
CA ALA A 43 -1.34 -13.36 -0.86
C ALA A 43 -2.52 -12.36 -0.88
N LEU A 44 -3.20 -12.21 -2.02
CA LEU A 44 -4.40 -11.39 -2.16
C LEU A 44 -5.56 -11.94 -1.32
N ASP A 45 -5.76 -13.26 -1.30
CA ASP A 45 -6.78 -13.89 -0.45
C ASP A 45 -6.49 -13.62 1.03
N TRP A 46 -5.23 -13.80 1.46
CA TRP A 46 -4.83 -13.50 2.83
C TRP A 46 -5.03 -12.01 3.19
N LEU A 47 -4.67 -11.07 2.29
CA LEU A 47 -4.93 -9.64 2.51
C LEU A 47 -6.43 -9.35 2.61
N SER A 48 -7.27 -10.02 1.81
CA SER A 48 -8.71 -9.90 1.91
C SER A 48 -9.24 -10.38 3.27
N GLU A 49 -8.74 -11.51 3.77
CA GLU A 49 -9.18 -12.09 5.05
C GLU A 49 -8.75 -11.25 6.26
N THR A 50 -7.58 -10.63 6.19
CA THR A 50 -6.99 -9.84 7.29
C THR A 50 -7.38 -8.37 7.28
N GLN A 51 -8.10 -7.90 6.26
CA GLN A 51 -8.57 -6.53 6.17
C GLN A 51 -9.50 -6.19 7.35
N LEU A 52 -9.24 -5.06 7.99
CA LEU A 52 -10.00 -4.58 9.14
C LEU A 52 -11.37 -3.98 8.75
N ALA A 53 -12.28 -3.89 9.71
CA ALA A 53 -13.61 -3.31 9.51
C ALA A 53 -13.59 -1.82 9.12
N SER A 54 -12.49 -1.12 9.42
CA SER A 54 -12.18 0.24 8.97
C SER A 54 -11.89 0.35 7.47
N GLY A 55 -11.64 -0.78 6.80
CA GLY A 55 -11.09 -0.86 5.45
C GLY A 55 -9.55 -0.85 5.42
N GLY A 56 -8.91 -0.54 6.55
CA GLY A 56 -7.46 -0.48 6.69
C GLY A 56 -6.80 -1.82 6.99
N TYR A 57 -5.51 -1.73 7.33
CA TYR A 57 -4.66 -2.87 7.66
C TYR A 57 -3.76 -2.53 8.85
N GLY A 58 -3.18 -3.53 9.46
CA GLY A 58 -2.28 -3.34 10.58
C GLY A 58 -1.11 -4.30 10.56
N THR A 59 -0.08 -3.91 11.30
CA THR A 59 1.11 -4.70 11.55
C THR A 59 1.52 -4.58 13.01
N MET A 60 2.13 -5.62 13.57
CA MET A 60 2.67 -5.63 14.95
C MET A 60 1.65 -5.12 16.00
N GLY A 61 0.37 -5.46 15.82
CA GLY A 61 -0.71 -5.12 16.76
C GLY A 61 -1.27 -3.70 16.67
N ALA A 62 -0.87 -2.90 15.69
CA ALA A 62 -1.41 -1.57 15.42
C ALA A 62 -1.99 -1.47 14.02
N GLU A 63 -3.14 -0.81 13.86
CA GLU A 63 -3.64 -0.38 12.57
C GLU A 63 -2.89 0.90 12.17
N THR A 64 -2.26 0.90 10.98
CA THR A 64 -1.38 2.00 10.54
C THR A 64 -1.74 2.51 9.15
N SER A 65 -1.41 3.75 8.89
CA SER A 65 -1.55 4.33 7.55
C SER A 65 -0.65 3.65 6.54
N GLU A 66 0.56 3.27 6.94
CA GLU A 66 1.56 2.62 6.10
C GLU A 66 1.07 1.24 5.64
N SER A 67 0.48 0.43 6.54
CA SER A 67 -0.08 -0.87 6.16
C SER A 67 -1.19 -0.74 5.11
N ALA A 68 -2.09 0.25 5.28
CA ALA A 68 -3.10 0.54 4.28
C ALA A 68 -2.48 1.00 2.95
N ALA A 69 -1.44 1.85 3.01
CA ALA A 69 -0.74 2.35 1.83
C ALA A 69 -0.06 1.23 1.03
N GLN A 70 0.67 0.31 1.70
CA GLN A 70 1.33 -0.82 1.04
C GLN A 70 0.34 -1.72 0.31
N VAL A 71 -0.82 -1.99 0.92
CA VAL A 71 -1.86 -2.80 0.28
C VAL A 71 -2.49 -2.08 -0.92
N ILE A 72 -2.75 -0.77 -0.84
CA ILE A 72 -3.27 0.01 -1.98
C ILE A 72 -2.30 -0.07 -3.18
N VAL A 73 -1.00 0.09 -2.94
CA VAL A 73 0.00 -0.02 -4.02
C VAL A 73 0.04 -1.43 -4.59
N ALA A 74 -0.01 -2.46 -3.73
CA ALA A 74 -0.03 -3.86 -4.13
C ALA A 74 -1.21 -4.17 -5.06
N LEU A 75 -2.44 -3.80 -4.65
CA LEU A 75 -3.64 -3.99 -5.45
C LEU A 75 -3.57 -3.25 -6.78
N SER A 76 -3.11 -1.99 -6.74
CA SER A 76 -2.95 -1.17 -7.94
C SER A 76 -1.93 -1.76 -8.91
N SER A 77 -0.85 -2.38 -8.41
CA SER A 77 0.21 -2.94 -9.24
C SER A 77 -0.21 -4.19 -10.02
N VAL A 78 -1.22 -4.91 -9.54
CA VAL A 78 -1.82 -6.08 -10.22
C VAL A 78 -3.17 -5.77 -10.88
N GLY A 79 -3.51 -4.48 -11.02
CA GLY A 79 -4.69 -4.03 -11.75
C GLY A 79 -6.01 -4.17 -10.99
N ILE A 80 -5.99 -4.33 -9.67
CA ILE A 80 -7.18 -4.47 -8.82
C ILE A 80 -7.65 -3.11 -8.32
N ASP A 81 -8.86 -2.70 -8.74
CA ASP A 81 -9.55 -1.53 -8.19
C ASP A 81 -10.16 -1.90 -6.82
N CYS A 82 -9.51 -1.46 -5.74
CA CYS A 82 -9.91 -1.77 -4.37
C CYS A 82 -11.29 -1.20 -3.97
N ALA A 83 -11.85 -0.27 -4.73
CA ALA A 83 -13.20 0.26 -4.49
C ALA A 83 -14.29 -0.58 -5.20
N LYS A 84 -13.91 -1.49 -6.10
CA LYS A 84 -14.85 -2.32 -6.88
C LYS A 84 -14.73 -3.81 -6.59
N ASP A 85 -13.54 -4.29 -6.23
CA ASP A 85 -13.35 -5.69 -5.87
C ASP A 85 -13.94 -5.97 -4.48
N SER A 86 -14.99 -6.79 -4.45
CA SER A 86 -15.73 -7.11 -3.21
C SER A 86 -14.88 -7.77 -2.13
N ARG A 87 -13.74 -8.40 -2.50
CA ARG A 87 -12.80 -8.99 -1.53
C ARG A 87 -12.24 -7.92 -0.58
N PHE A 88 -12.06 -6.69 -1.08
CA PHE A 88 -11.43 -5.58 -0.35
C PHE A 88 -12.43 -4.53 0.15
N ILE A 89 -13.71 -4.90 0.26
CA ILE A 89 -14.76 -4.04 0.82
C ILE A 89 -15.32 -4.67 2.09
N LYS A 90 -15.02 -4.08 3.25
CA LYS A 90 -15.50 -4.52 4.57
C LYS A 90 -16.44 -3.45 5.15
N ASN A 91 -17.68 -3.84 5.45
CA ASN A 91 -18.69 -2.92 5.98
C ASN A 91 -18.87 -1.63 5.15
N GLY A 92 -18.76 -1.74 3.82
CA GLY A 92 -18.83 -0.61 2.90
C GLY A 92 -17.60 0.28 2.88
N LYS A 93 -16.50 -0.13 3.52
CA LYS A 93 -15.21 0.57 3.50
C LYS A 93 -14.17 -0.26 2.76
N TRP A 94 -13.28 0.41 2.04
CA TRP A 94 -12.19 -0.16 1.27
C TRP A 94 -10.86 0.51 1.65
N PRO A 95 -9.70 0.09 1.13
CA PRO A 95 -8.40 0.56 1.60
C PRO A 95 -8.19 2.08 1.53
N MET A 96 -8.74 2.80 0.53
CA MET A 96 -8.57 4.26 0.45
C MET A 96 -9.19 5.01 1.63
N PRO A 97 -10.49 4.82 2.00
CA PRO A 97 -11.00 5.36 3.26
C PRO A 97 -10.23 4.88 4.49
N GLY A 98 -9.74 3.62 4.49
CA GLY A 98 -8.87 3.07 5.53
C GLY A 98 -7.56 3.84 5.69
N LEU A 99 -6.97 4.32 4.59
CA LEU A 99 -5.81 5.19 4.59
C LEU A 99 -6.18 6.63 5.00
N PHE A 100 -7.24 7.20 4.41
CA PHE A 100 -7.57 8.61 4.60
C PHE A 100 -8.08 8.96 6.01
N GLN A 101 -8.44 7.99 6.86
CA GLN A 101 -8.70 8.25 8.28
C GLN A 101 -7.47 8.80 9.03
N TYR A 102 -6.27 8.62 8.48
CA TYR A 102 -5.01 9.13 9.03
C TYR A 102 -4.56 10.47 8.44
N TYR A 103 -5.31 11.02 7.47
CA TYR A 103 -4.98 12.29 6.85
C TYR A 103 -5.27 13.45 7.80
N LEU A 104 -4.31 14.37 7.94
CA LEU A 104 -4.41 15.54 8.79
C LEU A 104 -4.89 16.77 8.02
N PRO A 105 -5.71 17.66 8.63
CA PRO A 105 -6.21 18.86 7.95
C PRO A 105 -5.11 19.81 7.45
N GLU A 106 -3.97 19.85 8.14
CA GLU A 106 -2.79 20.62 7.76
C GLU A 106 -1.97 20.02 6.61
N GLY A 107 -2.37 18.84 6.15
CA GLY A 107 -1.71 18.06 5.10
C GLY A 107 -0.83 16.96 5.65
N GLY A 108 -0.71 15.87 4.86
CA GLY A 108 0.07 14.68 5.23
C GLY A 108 -0.70 13.69 6.11
N PHE A 109 0.00 12.65 6.56
CA PHE A 109 -0.59 11.52 7.29
C PHE A 109 0.10 11.32 8.64
N MET A 110 -0.67 10.89 9.64
CA MET A 110 -0.17 10.33 10.89
C MET A 110 0.08 8.82 10.72
N HIS A 111 1.01 8.28 11.52
CA HIS A 111 1.29 6.84 11.57
C HIS A 111 0.09 6.05 12.10
N VAL A 112 -0.36 6.38 13.30
CA VAL A 112 -1.54 5.82 13.97
C VAL A 112 -2.41 6.95 14.51
N ALA A 113 -3.71 6.68 14.69
CA ALA A 113 -4.64 7.65 15.24
C ALA A 113 -4.31 7.98 16.71
N ALA A 114 -4.67 9.18 17.16
CA ALA A 114 -4.51 9.59 18.56
C ALA A 114 -5.24 8.61 19.50
N GLY A 115 -4.52 8.12 20.51
CA GLY A 115 -5.04 7.18 21.49
C GLY A 115 -5.19 5.72 21.00
N ALA A 116 -4.82 5.42 19.76
CA ALA A 116 -4.80 4.06 19.23
C ALA A 116 -3.57 3.27 19.71
N ALA A 117 -3.60 1.94 19.52
CA ALA A 117 -2.42 1.11 19.70
C ALA A 117 -1.31 1.58 18.76
N ASN A 118 -0.07 1.58 19.24
CA ASN A 118 1.09 2.11 18.52
C ASN A 118 2.23 1.08 18.58
N ASN A 119 2.75 0.72 17.41
CA ASN A 119 3.85 -0.23 17.26
C ASN A 119 5.24 0.45 17.24
N GLY A 120 5.33 1.77 17.47
CA GLY A 120 6.57 2.52 17.59
C GLY A 120 7.02 3.26 16.31
N GLY A 121 6.19 3.29 15.25
CA GLY A 121 6.52 3.98 13.98
C GLY A 121 6.46 5.51 14.04
N GLY A 122 5.97 6.08 15.14
CA GLY A 122 5.88 7.53 15.34
C GLY A 122 4.97 7.89 16.52
N GLU A 123 4.87 9.19 16.84
CA GLU A 123 3.94 9.68 17.85
C GLU A 123 2.50 9.61 17.33
N ALA A 124 1.59 9.03 18.13
CA ALA A 124 0.19 8.85 17.75
C ALA A 124 -0.54 10.20 17.56
N GLY A 125 -1.30 10.32 16.48
CA GLY A 125 -2.09 11.51 16.18
C GLY A 125 -1.30 12.70 15.64
N THR A 126 0.01 12.52 15.32
CA THR A 126 0.86 13.60 14.81
C THR A 126 1.31 13.35 13.38
N LEU A 127 1.69 14.43 12.67
CA LEU A 127 2.25 14.34 11.33
C LEU A 127 3.51 13.47 11.34
N ASN A 128 3.55 12.51 10.43
CA ASN A 128 4.67 11.58 10.29
C ASN A 128 5.20 11.59 8.87
N GLY A 129 6.52 11.74 8.71
CA GLY A 129 7.15 11.87 7.39
C GLY A 129 7.03 10.60 6.56
N MET A 130 7.26 9.43 7.15
CA MET A 130 7.15 8.14 6.46
C MET A 130 5.69 7.81 6.09
N ALA A 131 4.75 8.02 7.02
CA ALA A 131 3.33 7.87 6.76
C ALA A 131 2.85 8.79 5.62
N THR A 132 3.34 10.03 5.61
CA THR A 132 3.02 11.00 4.55
C THR A 132 3.56 10.56 3.19
N GLU A 133 4.83 10.16 3.13
CA GLU A 133 5.43 9.67 1.90
C GLU A 133 4.68 8.45 1.38
N GLN A 134 4.40 7.46 2.24
CA GLN A 134 3.69 6.24 1.85
C GLN A 134 2.24 6.50 1.47
N GLY A 135 1.51 7.36 2.19
CA GLY A 135 0.15 7.76 1.83
C GLY A 135 0.08 8.48 0.49
N MET A 136 1.06 9.33 0.18
CA MET A 136 1.13 10.05 -1.09
C MET A 136 1.42 9.10 -2.27
N TYR A 137 2.40 8.21 -2.16
CA TYR A 137 2.66 7.29 -3.28
C TYR A 137 1.54 6.26 -3.47
N ALA A 138 0.84 5.84 -2.40
CA ALA A 138 -0.34 4.97 -2.51
C ALA A 138 -1.48 5.67 -3.26
N THR A 139 -1.71 6.94 -2.96
CA THR A 139 -2.68 7.78 -3.69
C THR A 139 -2.29 7.92 -5.16
N ALA A 140 -1.00 8.13 -5.45
CA ALA A 140 -0.48 8.20 -6.82
C ALA A 140 -0.66 6.86 -7.57
N ALA A 141 -0.36 5.72 -6.92
CA ALA A 141 -0.53 4.39 -7.49
C ALA A 141 -2.00 4.11 -7.86
N TYR A 142 -2.91 4.39 -6.93
CA TYR A 142 -4.34 4.21 -7.18
C TYR A 142 -4.87 5.13 -8.27
N LYS A 143 -4.44 6.40 -8.29
CA LYS A 143 -4.79 7.32 -9.37
C LYS A 143 -4.29 6.82 -10.73
N ARG A 144 -3.05 6.32 -10.83
CA ARG A 144 -2.52 5.75 -12.07
C ARG A 144 -3.37 4.59 -12.56
N LEU A 145 -3.79 3.68 -11.65
CA LEU A 145 -4.71 2.60 -11.98
C LEU A 145 -6.03 3.12 -12.57
N LEU A 146 -6.66 4.11 -11.90
CA LEU A 146 -7.93 4.69 -12.37
C LEU A 146 -7.81 5.41 -13.73
N ASP A 147 -6.65 5.99 -14.01
CA ASP A 147 -6.31 6.65 -15.27
C ASP A 147 -5.91 5.65 -16.38
N GLY A 148 -5.88 4.34 -16.09
CA GLY A 148 -5.45 3.29 -17.04
C GLY A 148 -3.97 3.37 -17.40
N ARG A 149 -3.13 3.88 -16.49
CA ARG A 149 -1.68 4.01 -16.66
C ARG A 149 -0.94 2.78 -16.13
N THR A 150 0.34 2.67 -16.48
CA THR A 150 1.23 1.63 -15.93
C THR A 150 1.37 1.75 -14.42
N ALA A 151 1.74 0.66 -13.75
CA ALA A 151 1.94 0.62 -12.29
C ALA A 151 2.97 1.66 -11.82
N LEU A 152 2.89 2.05 -10.54
CA LEU A 152 3.74 3.10 -9.97
C LEU A 152 5.24 2.86 -10.18
N TYR A 153 5.68 1.61 -10.09
CA TYR A 153 7.10 1.26 -10.26
C TYR A 153 7.49 0.86 -11.68
N ASP A 154 6.54 0.80 -12.61
CA ASP A 154 6.82 0.64 -14.03
C ASP A 154 7.13 2.00 -14.69
N MET A 155 6.24 2.97 -14.60
CA MET A 155 6.41 4.33 -15.13
C MET A 155 6.83 4.42 -16.60
N SER A 156 6.78 3.32 -17.37
CA SER A 156 7.22 3.27 -18.78
C SER A 156 6.38 4.16 -19.71
N ASP A 157 5.18 4.52 -19.28
CA ASP A 157 4.29 5.47 -19.96
C ASP A 157 4.58 6.93 -19.63
N THR A 158 5.63 7.23 -18.84
CA THR A 158 5.96 8.58 -18.41
C THR A 158 7.18 9.10 -19.16
N THR A 159 7.05 10.28 -19.77
CA THR A 159 8.14 10.98 -20.41
C THR A 159 8.47 12.22 -19.59
N LEU A 160 9.70 12.34 -19.12
CA LEU A 160 10.20 13.58 -18.51
C LEU A 160 10.56 14.57 -19.61
N SER A 161 9.99 15.78 -19.57
CA SER A 161 10.44 16.86 -20.43
C SER A 161 11.79 17.41 -19.95
N ALA A 162 12.65 17.77 -20.89
CA ALA A 162 14.03 18.22 -20.61
C ALA A 162 14.14 19.49 -19.75
N GLY A 163 13.03 20.11 -19.33
CA GLY A 163 12.98 21.28 -18.44
C GLY A 163 12.60 20.97 -16.99
N GLU A 164 12.28 19.70 -16.66
CA GLU A 164 11.81 19.31 -15.32
C GLU A 164 12.90 18.70 -14.43
N VAL A 165 14.12 18.59 -14.94
CA VAL A 165 15.25 18.18 -14.10
C VAL A 165 15.65 19.40 -13.25
N VAL A 166 15.17 19.43 -12.02
CA VAL A 166 15.64 20.41 -11.04
C VAL A 166 17.08 20.07 -10.69
N ASP A 167 18.03 20.91 -11.16
CA ASP A 167 19.42 20.80 -10.76
C ASP A 167 19.55 21.20 -9.27
N VAL A 168 19.59 20.20 -8.40
CA VAL A 168 19.79 20.39 -6.95
C VAL A 168 21.24 20.71 -6.57
N SER A 169 22.14 20.88 -7.53
CA SER A 169 23.57 21.14 -7.27
C SER A 169 23.87 22.59 -6.85
N THR A 170 22.88 23.49 -6.90
CA THR A 170 23.10 24.94 -6.66
C THR A 170 22.53 25.47 -5.34
N SER A 171 22.06 24.60 -4.42
CA SER A 171 21.61 25.01 -3.08
C SER A 171 22.78 24.91 -2.08
N ASN A 172 23.63 25.92 -2.04
CA ASN A 172 24.55 26.15 -0.94
C ASN A 172 23.89 27.03 0.13
#